data_4830f803b0beeb7c1788a0285f76b33b
#
_entry.id   4830f803b0beeb7c1788a0285f76b33b
#
_cell.length_a   1.000
_cell.length_b   1.000
_cell.length_c   1.000
_cell.angle_alpha   90.00
_cell.angle_beta   90.00
_cell.angle_gamma   90.00
#
_symmetry.space_group_name_H-M   'P 1'
#
loop_
_entity.id
_entity.type
_entity.pdbx_description
1 polymer ?
#
loop_
_entity_poly.entity_id
_entity_poly.type
_entity_poly.pdbx_seq_one_letter_code
_entity_poly.pdbx_strand_id
1 'polypeptide(L)'
;ACGYAVNSQSKAEQLEELKQTVHLLSNVLSAKDVTKSEAIGLLRVITDYTYGLDTLDRYDYQQLEVSATTTEEPFHATYENAMEALQVLRDKFGGSELFAHEKDESFKSTMGAIYQTFGGRDLYPSVEEKAANLLYLTVKNHSFSDGNKRIAAFLFLWFLENNRILYRADGSRLLDNNTLVALTLMIAESRTEEKDVMTKVVVNLINKNN
;
A
#
# COMPACT_ATOMS: atom_id res chain seq x y z
N ALA A 1 21.31 -13.32 21.05
CA ALA A 1 21.86 -12.35 20.11
C ALA A 1 22.13 -13.06 18.79
N CYS A 2 21.16 -13.11 17.88
CA CYS A 2 21.38 -13.51 16.49
C CYS A 2 21.67 -12.21 15.72
N GLY A 3 22.97 -11.92 15.53
CA GLY A 3 23.38 -10.89 14.60
C GLY A 3 23.08 -11.34 13.17
N TYR A 4 22.13 -10.70 12.52
CA TYR A 4 22.05 -10.74 11.08
C TYR A 4 23.32 -10.07 10.54
N ALA A 5 24.24 -10.86 10.04
CA ALA A 5 25.33 -10.35 9.24
C ALA A 5 24.68 -9.78 7.97
N VAL A 6 24.59 -8.45 7.88
CA VAL A 6 24.17 -7.77 6.66
C VAL A 6 25.14 -8.19 5.57
N ASN A 7 24.64 -8.95 4.61
CA ASN A 7 25.45 -9.48 3.54
C ASN A 7 25.81 -8.31 2.60
N SER A 8 27.01 -7.76 2.76
CA SER A 8 27.57 -6.75 1.85
C SER A 8 27.61 -7.23 0.39
N GLN A 9 27.52 -8.54 0.17
CA GLN A 9 27.42 -9.19 -1.13
C GLN A 9 26.09 -8.88 -1.82
N SER A 10 24.96 -8.84 -1.06
CA SER A 10 23.65 -8.53 -1.63
C SER A 10 23.55 -7.07 -2.13
N LYS A 11 24.21 -6.14 -1.45
CA LYS A 11 24.29 -4.73 -1.88
C LYS A 11 25.08 -4.55 -3.17
N ALA A 12 26.19 -5.30 -3.30
CA ALA A 12 27.00 -5.28 -4.51
C ALA A 12 26.26 -5.91 -5.71
N GLU A 13 25.51 -6.96 -5.48
CA GLU A 13 24.69 -7.63 -6.50
C GLU A 13 23.53 -6.74 -6.97
N GLN A 14 22.79 -6.11 -6.06
CA GLN A 14 21.71 -5.17 -6.38
C GLN A 14 22.20 -3.93 -7.13
N LEU A 15 23.37 -3.39 -6.72
CA LEU A 15 23.99 -2.28 -7.43
C LEU A 15 24.46 -2.69 -8.83
N GLU A 16 24.91 -3.91 -9.01
CA GLU A 16 25.34 -4.46 -10.30
C GLU A 16 24.14 -4.71 -11.23
N GLU A 17 23.01 -5.23 -10.70
CA GLU A 17 21.75 -5.35 -11.44
C GLU A 17 21.22 -3.98 -11.89
N LEU A 18 21.28 -2.98 -11.00
CA LEU A 18 20.88 -1.61 -11.35
C LEU A 18 21.79 -1.05 -12.45
N LYS A 19 23.12 -1.22 -12.37
CA LYS A 19 24.04 -0.82 -13.43
C LYS A 19 23.78 -1.53 -14.73
N GLN A 20 23.48 -2.83 -14.71
CA GLN A 20 23.14 -3.60 -15.91
C GLN A 20 21.83 -3.09 -16.54
N THR A 21 20.82 -2.79 -15.72
CA THR A 21 19.55 -2.21 -16.20
C THR A 21 19.79 -0.83 -16.84
N VAL A 22 20.53 0.04 -16.18
CA VAL A 22 20.90 1.36 -16.72
C VAL A 22 21.73 1.23 -18.01
N HIS A 23 22.64 0.26 -18.07
CA HIS A 23 23.44 0.00 -19.27
C HIS A 23 22.56 -0.52 -20.44
N LEU A 24 21.64 -1.44 -20.20
CA LEU A 24 20.68 -1.93 -21.19
C LEU A 24 19.80 -0.78 -21.72
N LEU A 25 19.32 0.09 -20.86
CA LEU A 25 18.53 1.25 -21.24
C LEU A 25 19.36 2.27 -22.01
N SER A 26 20.60 2.49 -21.62
CA SER A 26 21.56 3.32 -22.39
C SER A 26 21.81 2.77 -23.79
N ASN A 27 21.91 1.45 -23.93
CA ASN A 27 22.09 0.80 -25.23
C ASN A 27 20.83 0.95 -26.12
N VAL A 28 19.63 0.83 -25.55
CA VAL A 28 18.37 1.07 -26.27
C VAL A 28 18.27 2.52 -26.73
N LEU A 29 18.62 3.47 -25.87
CA LEU A 29 18.63 4.91 -26.18
C LEU A 29 19.68 5.28 -27.24
N SER A 30 20.79 4.55 -27.28
CA SER A 30 21.89 4.80 -28.24
C SER A 30 21.69 4.12 -29.60
N ALA A 31 20.82 3.12 -29.68
CA ALA A 31 20.74 2.22 -30.84
C ALA A 31 19.77 2.66 -31.94
N LYS A 32 18.84 3.61 -31.71
CA LYS A 32 17.86 4.10 -32.72
C LYS A 32 17.23 5.43 -32.32
N ASP A 33 16.56 6.07 -33.30
CA ASP A 33 15.65 7.21 -33.11
C ASP A 33 14.50 6.83 -32.15
N VAL A 34 14.77 6.95 -30.86
CA VAL A 34 13.77 6.70 -29.81
C VAL A 34 12.76 7.83 -29.82
N THR A 35 11.50 7.51 -29.99
CA THR A 35 10.44 8.51 -29.90
C THR A 35 10.36 9.09 -28.48
N LYS A 36 9.85 10.31 -28.37
CA LYS A 36 9.65 10.95 -27.06
C LYS A 36 8.82 10.09 -26.09
N SER A 37 7.83 9.36 -26.62
CA SER A 37 6.96 8.47 -25.85
C SER A 37 7.72 7.26 -25.29
N GLU A 38 8.61 6.65 -26.09
CA GLU A 38 9.45 5.52 -25.67
C GLU A 38 10.49 5.96 -24.65
N ALA A 39 11.09 7.13 -24.82
CA ALA A 39 12.04 7.70 -23.86
C ALA A 39 11.37 7.95 -22.48
N ILE A 40 10.15 8.47 -22.47
CA ILE A 40 9.36 8.67 -21.23
C ILE A 40 9.03 7.31 -20.59
N GLY A 41 8.64 6.31 -21.37
CA GLY A 41 8.37 4.96 -20.89
C GLY A 41 9.59 4.32 -20.23
N LEU A 42 10.77 4.44 -20.86
CA LEU A 42 12.04 3.93 -20.32
C LEU A 42 12.43 4.65 -19.02
N LEU A 43 12.32 5.98 -18.97
CA LEU A 43 12.59 6.75 -17.74
C LEU A 43 11.66 6.32 -16.60
N ARG A 44 10.40 6.05 -16.88
CA ARG A 44 9.43 5.59 -15.88
C ARG A 44 9.83 4.23 -15.31
N VAL A 45 10.23 3.26 -16.15
CA VAL A 45 10.71 1.95 -15.70
C VAL A 45 11.92 2.10 -14.76
N ILE A 46 12.88 2.96 -15.12
CA ILE A 46 14.06 3.21 -14.27
C ILE A 46 13.63 3.79 -12.92
N THR A 47 12.76 4.80 -12.94
CA THR A 47 12.30 5.48 -11.73
C THR A 47 11.57 4.52 -10.80
N ASP A 48 10.63 3.74 -11.34
CA ASP A 48 9.84 2.78 -10.56
C ASP A 48 10.72 1.67 -9.97
N TYR A 49 11.71 1.19 -10.73
CA TYR A 49 12.65 0.16 -10.27
C TYR A 49 13.59 0.70 -9.17
N THR A 50 14.14 1.90 -9.37
CA THR A 50 15.01 2.56 -8.37
C THR A 50 14.25 2.83 -7.07
N TYR A 51 13.01 3.30 -7.18
CA TYR A 51 12.16 3.52 -6.01
C TYR A 51 11.87 2.23 -5.23
N GLY A 52 11.57 1.14 -5.94
CA GLY A 52 11.36 -0.18 -5.33
C GLY A 52 12.60 -0.66 -4.56
N LEU A 53 13.80 -0.53 -5.14
CA LEU A 53 15.04 -0.92 -4.48
C LEU A 53 15.37 -0.05 -3.26
N ASP A 54 15.17 1.27 -3.33
CA ASP A 54 15.36 2.19 -2.20
C ASP A 54 14.38 1.86 -1.06
N THR A 55 13.13 1.57 -1.40
CA THR A 55 12.12 1.15 -0.40
C THR A 55 12.50 -0.16 0.29
N LEU A 56 13.02 -1.14 -0.46
CA LEU A 56 13.52 -2.40 0.11
C LEU A 56 14.74 -2.18 0.99
N ASP A 57 15.70 -1.35 0.57
CA ASP A 57 16.89 -1.02 1.38
C ASP A 57 16.47 -0.36 2.70
N ARG A 58 15.57 0.61 2.67
CA ARG A 58 15.02 1.24 3.87
C ARG A 58 14.23 0.27 4.76
N TYR A 59 13.52 -0.68 4.16
CA TYR A 59 12.85 -1.74 4.89
C TYR A 59 13.86 -2.61 5.65
N ASP A 60 14.91 -3.08 4.98
CA ASP A 60 15.93 -3.95 5.55
C ASP A 60 16.68 -3.29 6.71
N TYR A 61 16.91 -1.97 6.61
CA TYR A 61 17.56 -1.19 7.68
C TYR A 61 16.59 -0.61 8.73
N GLN A 62 15.29 -0.92 8.64
CA GLN A 62 14.23 -0.37 9.50
C GLN A 62 14.19 1.18 9.48
N GLN A 63 14.53 1.78 8.36
CA GLN A 63 14.59 3.24 8.15
C GLN A 63 13.40 3.78 7.34
N LEU A 64 12.34 2.98 7.15
CA LEU A 64 11.12 3.47 6.52
C LEU A 64 10.50 4.57 7.37
N GLU A 65 10.40 5.75 6.80
CA GLU A 65 9.75 6.91 7.40
C GLU A 65 8.46 7.23 6.68
N VAL A 66 7.56 7.89 7.40
CA VAL A 66 6.33 8.46 6.84
C VAL A 66 6.55 9.95 6.72
N SER A 67 6.62 10.46 5.50
CA SER A 67 6.86 11.88 5.22
C SER A 67 6.08 12.33 4.00
N ALA A 68 5.86 13.65 3.87
CA ALA A 68 5.19 14.27 2.75
C ALA A 68 3.81 13.68 2.39
N THR A 69 3.08 13.16 3.40
CA THR A 69 1.76 12.55 3.25
C THR A 69 0.64 13.59 3.17
N THR A 70 -0.56 13.14 2.75
CA THR A 70 -1.74 13.99 2.56
C THR A 70 -2.48 14.20 3.88
N THR A 71 -2.52 15.43 4.38
CA THR A 71 -3.24 15.79 5.61
C THR A 71 -4.67 16.25 5.36
N GLU A 72 -4.99 16.72 4.14
CA GLU A 72 -6.34 17.09 3.76
C GLU A 72 -7.16 15.83 3.49
N GLU A 73 -8.19 15.59 4.30
CA GLU A 73 -9.09 14.44 4.23
C GLU A 73 -10.50 14.90 3.80
N PRO A 74 -10.80 14.95 2.50
CA PRO A 74 -12.10 15.40 2.01
C PRO A 74 -13.24 14.42 2.34
N PHE A 75 -12.92 13.16 2.64
CA PHE A 75 -13.89 12.12 2.94
C PHE A 75 -13.57 11.43 4.27
N HIS A 76 -14.45 11.62 5.26
CA HIS A 76 -14.38 10.94 6.55
C HIS A 76 -15.16 9.62 6.48
N ALA A 77 -14.47 8.50 6.56
CA ALA A 77 -15.08 7.18 6.51
C ALA A 77 -15.77 6.84 7.85
N THR A 78 -17.06 6.53 7.80
CA THR A 78 -17.81 6.04 8.95
C THR A 78 -18.09 4.54 8.80
N TYR A 79 -18.47 3.90 9.90
CA TYR A 79 -18.91 2.50 9.86
C TYR A 79 -20.08 2.33 8.91
N GLU A 80 -21.07 3.24 8.95
CA GLU A 80 -22.29 3.17 8.15
C GLU A 80 -21.97 3.23 6.65
N ASN A 81 -21.18 4.21 6.21
CA ASN A 81 -20.85 4.32 4.78
C ASN A 81 -19.90 3.22 4.28
N ALA A 82 -19.08 2.66 5.16
CA ALA A 82 -18.29 1.47 4.83
C ALA A 82 -19.17 0.23 4.65
N MET A 83 -20.19 0.03 5.51
CA MET A 83 -21.14 -1.07 5.38
C MET A 83 -22.03 -0.93 4.14
N GLU A 84 -22.44 0.28 3.76
CA GLU A 84 -23.14 0.56 2.50
C GLU A 84 -22.27 0.16 1.30
N ALA A 85 -20.99 0.54 1.30
CA ALA A 85 -20.05 0.16 0.25
C ALA A 85 -19.84 -1.36 0.19
N LEU A 86 -19.80 -2.04 1.33
CA LEU A 86 -19.71 -3.51 1.39
C LEU A 86 -20.98 -4.20 0.89
N GLN A 87 -22.16 -3.60 1.10
CA GLN A 87 -23.41 -4.13 0.54
C GLN A 87 -23.37 -4.12 -1.00
N VAL A 88 -22.88 -3.03 -1.61
CA VAL A 88 -22.70 -2.96 -3.07
C VAL A 88 -21.69 -4.01 -3.56
N LEU A 89 -20.61 -4.24 -2.83
CA LEU A 89 -19.64 -5.29 -3.13
C LEU A 89 -20.27 -6.69 -3.06
N ARG A 90 -21.07 -6.94 -2.02
CA ARG A 90 -21.80 -8.19 -1.81
C ARG A 90 -22.76 -8.49 -2.95
N ASP A 91 -23.55 -7.49 -3.34
CA ASP A 91 -24.55 -7.63 -4.43
C ASP A 91 -23.86 -7.94 -5.77
N LYS A 92 -22.67 -7.40 -5.99
CA LYS A 92 -21.92 -7.56 -7.23
C LYS A 92 -21.10 -8.86 -7.29
N PHE A 93 -20.52 -9.29 -6.17
CA PHE A 93 -19.52 -10.36 -6.11
C PHE A 93 -19.84 -11.44 -5.06
N GLY A 94 -20.95 -11.33 -4.35
CA GLY A 94 -21.33 -12.22 -3.28
C GLY A 94 -21.78 -13.58 -3.82
N GLY A 95 -20.83 -14.55 -3.86
CA GLY A 95 -21.16 -15.95 -4.16
C GLY A 95 -21.55 -16.79 -2.94
N SER A 96 -21.31 -16.27 -1.72
CA SER A 96 -21.58 -16.93 -0.45
C SER A 96 -22.48 -16.06 0.42
N GLU A 97 -23.46 -16.64 1.07
CA GLU A 97 -24.30 -15.94 2.05
C GLU A 97 -23.48 -15.39 3.23
N LEU A 98 -22.33 -16.00 3.51
CA LEU A 98 -21.42 -15.60 4.58
C LEU A 98 -20.46 -14.46 4.18
N PHE A 99 -20.40 -14.10 2.88
CA PHE A 99 -19.54 -13.02 2.43
C PHE A 99 -19.96 -11.68 3.01
N ALA A 100 -19.03 -10.94 3.58
CA ALA A 100 -19.25 -9.66 4.26
C ALA A 100 -20.30 -9.71 5.39
N HIS A 101 -20.54 -10.89 5.97
CA HIS A 101 -21.35 -11.03 7.17
C HIS A 101 -20.45 -10.83 8.40
N GLU A 102 -20.73 -9.80 9.20
CA GLU A 102 -19.98 -9.52 10.42
C GLU A 102 -20.18 -10.63 11.44
N LYS A 103 -19.07 -10.99 12.13
CA LYS A 103 -19.10 -11.94 13.26
C LYS A 103 -19.50 -11.26 14.57
N ASP A 104 -19.01 -10.03 14.74
CA ASP A 104 -19.10 -9.23 15.95
C ASP A 104 -18.87 -7.74 15.63
N GLU A 105 -18.73 -6.92 16.67
CA GLU A 105 -18.49 -5.46 16.52
C GLU A 105 -17.03 -5.08 16.19
N SER A 106 -16.17 -6.03 15.85
CA SER A 106 -14.74 -5.76 15.61
C SER A 106 -14.50 -4.87 14.39
N PHE A 107 -15.36 -4.93 13.37
CA PHE A 107 -15.26 -4.03 12.22
C PHE A 107 -15.61 -2.59 12.61
N LYS A 108 -16.63 -2.37 13.43
CA LYS A 108 -16.95 -1.06 13.98
C LYS A 108 -15.78 -0.49 14.79
N SER A 109 -15.13 -1.35 15.58
CA SER A 109 -13.91 -0.99 16.31
C SER A 109 -12.76 -0.64 15.38
N THR A 110 -12.60 -1.36 14.28
CA THR A 110 -11.61 -1.05 13.22
C THR A 110 -11.84 0.33 12.63
N MET A 111 -13.08 0.68 12.28
CA MET A 111 -13.43 2.00 11.74
C MET A 111 -13.16 3.12 12.77
N GLY A 112 -13.45 2.90 14.04
CA GLY A 112 -13.09 3.84 15.10
C GLY A 112 -11.58 3.99 15.32
N ALA A 113 -10.84 2.89 15.17
CA ALA A 113 -9.38 2.89 15.41
C ALA A 113 -8.58 3.75 14.44
N ILE A 114 -9.00 3.87 13.18
CA ILE A 114 -8.29 4.72 12.20
C ILE A 114 -8.44 6.23 12.47
N TYR A 115 -9.42 6.60 13.31
CA TYR A 115 -9.66 7.99 13.75
C TYR A 115 -9.35 8.21 15.22
N GLN A 116 -8.61 7.28 15.83
CA GLN A 116 -8.24 7.37 17.23
C GLN A 116 -7.30 8.55 17.48
N THR A 117 -7.52 9.26 18.58
CA THR A 117 -6.68 10.38 19.02
C THR A 117 -5.94 10.01 20.31
N PHE A 118 -4.74 10.58 20.46
CA PHE A 118 -3.97 10.51 21.69
C PHE A 118 -3.46 11.92 22.06
N GLY A 119 -3.76 12.38 23.25
CA GLY A 119 -3.37 13.72 23.69
C GLY A 119 -3.95 14.86 22.81
N GLY A 120 -5.13 14.65 22.22
CA GLY A 120 -5.78 15.62 21.34
C GLY A 120 -5.19 15.70 19.91
N ARG A 121 -4.36 14.75 19.52
CA ARG A 121 -3.81 14.61 18.18
C ARG A 121 -4.22 13.27 17.57
N ASP A 122 -4.48 13.26 16.27
CA ASP A 122 -4.75 12.02 15.54
C ASP A 122 -3.56 11.07 15.66
N LEU A 123 -3.85 9.80 15.95
CA LEU A 123 -2.84 8.74 15.96
C LEU A 123 -2.30 8.47 14.53
N TYR A 124 -3.17 8.65 13.54
CA TYR A 124 -2.87 8.51 12.11
C TYR A 124 -3.26 9.83 11.41
N PRO A 125 -2.34 10.83 11.35
CA PRO A 125 -2.68 12.18 10.91
C PRO A 125 -2.89 12.32 9.41
N SER A 126 -2.45 11.37 8.60
CA SER A 126 -2.58 11.43 7.13
C SER A 126 -3.59 10.42 6.57
N VAL A 127 -4.08 10.71 5.37
CA VAL A 127 -4.97 9.82 4.63
C VAL A 127 -4.29 8.46 4.34
N GLU A 128 -3.01 8.49 3.99
CA GLU A 128 -2.23 7.29 3.72
C GLU A 128 -2.08 6.41 4.97
N GLU A 129 -1.83 7.00 6.15
CA GLU A 129 -1.73 6.26 7.40
C GLU A 129 -3.07 5.64 7.80
N LYS A 130 -4.17 6.40 7.67
CA LYS A 130 -5.53 5.88 7.92
C LYS A 130 -5.86 4.74 6.96
N ALA A 131 -5.56 4.87 5.66
CA ALA A 131 -5.76 3.83 4.66
C ALA A 131 -4.95 2.56 4.97
N ALA A 132 -3.67 2.71 5.30
CA ALA A 132 -2.78 1.60 5.65
C ALA A 132 -3.28 0.85 6.90
N ASN A 133 -3.72 1.59 7.92
CA ASN A 133 -4.29 0.98 9.13
C ASN A 133 -5.66 0.34 8.88
N LEU A 134 -6.52 0.92 8.02
CA LEU A 134 -7.77 0.30 7.61
C LEU A 134 -7.52 -1.06 6.94
N LEU A 135 -6.57 -1.12 5.98
CA LEU A 135 -6.16 -2.36 5.34
C LEU A 135 -5.64 -3.37 6.37
N TYR A 136 -4.68 -2.97 7.19
CA TYR A 136 -4.03 -3.82 8.18
C TYR A 136 -5.04 -4.41 9.18
N LEU A 137 -5.83 -3.55 9.82
CA LEU A 137 -6.76 -3.96 10.86
C LEU A 137 -7.90 -4.83 10.30
N THR A 138 -8.44 -4.53 9.12
CA THR A 138 -9.49 -5.35 8.51
C THR A 138 -8.97 -6.75 8.16
N VAL A 139 -7.72 -6.89 7.71
CA VAL A 139 -7.11 -8.20 7.46
C VAL A 139 -6.92 -8.96 8.78
N LYS A 140 -6.37 -8.30 9.81
CA LYS A 140 -5.96 -8.95 11.07
C LYS A 140 -7.11 -9.28 12.00
N ASN A 141 -8.12 -8.44 12.09
CA ASN A 141 -9.22 -8.63 13.03
C ASN A 141 -10.20 -9.74 12.60
N HIS A 142 -10.15 -10.17 11.33
CA HIS A 142 -11.05 -11.21 10.82
C HIS A 142 -12.53 -10.97 11.15
N SER A 143 -12.98 -9.72 11.04
CA SER A 143 -14.30 -9.26 11.46
C SER A 143 -15.47 -9.90 10.72
N PHE A 144 -15.22 -10.48 9.56
CA PHE A 144 -16.25 -11.07 8.70
C PHE A 144 -16.12 -12.60 8.64
N SER A 145 -17.25 -13.27 8.44
CA SER A 145 -17.34 -14.73 8.34
C SER A 145 -16.64 -15.28 7.12
N ASP A 146 -16.67 -14.54 5.99
CA ASP A 146 -15.95 -14.84 4.75
C ASP A 146 -15.50 -13.54 4.08
N GLY A 147 -14.41 -13.65 3.30
CA GLY A 147 -13.93 -12.62 2.42
C GLY A 147 -13.05 -11.54 3.05
N ASN A 148 -12.55 -11.69 4.28
CA ASN A 148 -11.81 -10.64 5.01
C ASN A 148 -10.70 -9.98 4.17
N LYS A 149 -9.90 -10.74 3.42
CA LYS A 149 -8.83 -10.20 2.57
C LYS A 149 -9.39 -9.37 1.41
N ARG A 150 -10.46 -9.84 0.75
CA ARG A 150 -11.12 -9.12 -0.36
C ARG A 150 -11.81 -7.86 0.13
N ILE A 151 -12.46 -7.94 1.29
CA ILE A 151 -13.11 -6.82 1.96
C ILE A 151 -12.07 -5.75 2.33
N ALA A 152 -10.97 -6.15 2.95
CA ALA A 152 -9.90 -5.25 3.31
C ALA A 152 -9.30 -4.52 2.10
N ALA A 153 -9.00 -5.25 1.02
CA ALA A 153 -8.51 -4.67 -0.23
C ALA A 153 -9.53 -3.71 -0.87
N PHE A 154 -10.82 -4.08 -0.85
CA PHE A 154 -11.89 -3.22 -1.37
C PHE A 154 -12.03 -1.93 -0.55
N LEU A 155 -12.13 -2.03 0.77
CA LEU A 155 -12.26 -0.86 1.66
C LEU A 155 -11.06 0.08 1.57
N PHE A 156 -9.87 -0.48 1.41
CA PHE A 156 -8.65 0.29 1.18
C PHE A 156 -8.74 1.11 -0.11
N LEU A 157 -9.09 0.48 -1.24
CA LEU A 157 -9.26 1.20 -2.51
C LEU A 157 -10.41 2.21 -2.46
N TRP A 158 -11.53 1.85 -1.85
CA TRP A 158 -12.68 2.71 -1.65
C TRP A 158 -12.32 3.96 -0.84
N PHE A 159 -11.53 3.80 0.23
CA PHE A 159 -11.07 4.91 1.06
C PHE A 159 -10.13 5.84 0.29
N LEU A 160 -9.15 5.28 -0.45
CA LEU A 160 -8.24 6.05 -1.29
C LEU A 160 -8.97 6.82 -2.40
N GLU A 161 -9.96 6.20 -3.04
CA GLU A 161 -10.74 6.81 -4.12
C GLU A 161 -11.57 7.98 -3.62
N ASN A 162 -12.30 7.81 -2.51
CA ASN A 162 -13.11 8.88 -1.93
C ASN A 162 -12.23 10.05 -1.41
N ASN A 163 -11.02 9.78 -0.97
CA ASN A 163 -10.03 10.78 -0.58
C ASN A 163 -9.19 11.30 -1.77
N ARG A 164 -9.50 10.89 -3.02
CA ARG A 164 -8.88 11.40 -4.25
C ARG A 164 -7.37 11.15 -4.34
N ILE A 165 -6.88 10.11 -3.68
CA ILE A 165 -5.46 9.71 -3.72
C ILE A 165 -5.20 8.38 -4.42
N LEU A 166 -6.24 7.73 -4.97
CA LEU A 166 -6.09 6.45 -5.70
C LEU A 166 -5.38 6.59 -7.05
N TYR A 167 -5.47 7.77 -7.67
CA TYR A 167 -4.91 8.00 -9.01
C TYR A 167 -3.85 9.09 -8.99
N ARG A 168 -2.83 8.91 -9.82
CA ARG A 168 -1.82 9.94 -10.11
C ARG A 168 -2.40 11.02 -11.03
N ALA A 169 -1.69 12.13 -11.19
CA ALA A 169 -2.10 13.24 -12.05
C ALA A 169 -2.27 12.85 -13.53
N ASP A 170 -1.60 11.79 -13.97
CA ASP A 170 -1.71 11.22 -15.33
C ASP A 170 -2.88 10.25 -15.51
N GLY A 171 -3.70 10.06 -14.46
CA GLY A 171 -4.82 9.14 -14.43
C GLY A 171 -4.45 7.67 -14.19
N SER A 172 -3.18 7.33 -14.03
CA SER A 172 -2.75 5.98 -13.67
C SER A 172 -3.08 5.69 -12.20
N ARG A 173 -3.37 4.42 -11.89
CA ARG A 173 -3.55 4.00 -10.51
C ARG A 173 -2.22 4.09 -9.75
N LEU A 174 -2.30 4.51 -8.50
CA LEU A 174 -1.16 4.59 -7.61
C LEU A 174 -0.61 3.21 -7.27
N LEU A 175 -1.49 2.22 -7.16
CA LEU A 175 -1.16 0.83 -6.83
C LEU A 175 -1.80 -0.11 -7.86
N ASP A 176 -1.04 -1.06 -8.40
CA ASP A 176 -1.56 -2.09 -9.28
C ASP A 176 -2.20 -3.26 -8.48
N ASN A 177 -2.98 -4.08 -9.19
CA ASN A 177 -3.72 -5.18 -8.57
C ASN A 177 -2.81 -6.25 -7.94
N ASN A 178 -1.65 -6.55 -8.56
CA ASN A 178 -0.74 -7.58 -8.05
C ASN A 178 -0.07 -7.12 -6.76
N THR A 179 0.33 -5.85 -6.71
CA THR A 179 0.89 -5.22 -5.51
C THR A 179 -0.13 -5.21 -4.36
N LEU A 180 -1.40 -4.89 -4.64
CA LEU A 180 -2.48 -4.94 -3.64
C LEU A 180 -2.68 -6.36 -3.08
N VAL A 181 -2.69 -7.37 -3.95
CA VAL A 181 -2.77 -8.79 -3.53
C VAL A 181 -1.57 -9.17 -2.67
N ALA A 182 -0.35 -8.82 -3.10
CA ALA A 182 0.87 -9.12 -2.35
C ALA A 182 0.85 -8.46 -0.96
N LEU A 183 0.51 -7.17 -0.86
CA LEU A 183 0.39 -6.47 0.43
C LEU A 183 -0.63 -7.13 1.35
N THR A 184 -1.79 -7.48 0.83
CA THR A 184 -2.86 -8.12 1.62
C THR A 184 -2.39 -9.47 2.18
N LEU A 185 -1.65 -10.27 1.39
CA LEU A 185 -1.09 -11.54 1.81
C LEU A 185 0.05 -11.33 2.83
N MET A 186 0.96 -10.38 2.60
CA MET A 186 2.03 -10.05 3.53
C MET A 186 1.47 -9.63 4.89
N ILE A 187 0.44 -8.77 4.91
CA ILE A 187 -0.25 -8.38 6.14
C ILE A 187 -0.87 -9.60 6.83
N ALA A 188 -1.53 -10.49 6.08
CA ALA A 188 -2.18 -11.67 6.67
C ALA A 188 -1.17 -12.57 7.39
N GLU A 189 0.02 -12.76 6.83
CA GLU A 189 1.09 -13.61 7.38
C GLU A 189 1.98 -12.87 8.39
N SER A 190 1.96 -11.53 8.45
CA SER A 190 2.79 -10.76 9.38
C SER A 190 2.43 -11.03 10.85
N ARG A 191 3.40 -10.85 11.75
CA ARG A 191 3.18 -10.90 13.19
C ARG A 191 2.66 -9.56 13.69
N THR A 192 2.05 -9.55 14.88
CA THR A 192 1.49 -8.33 15.49
C THR A 192 2.57 -7.25 15.71
N GLU A 193 3.79 -7.67 16.06
CA GLU A 193 4.94 -6.80 16.29
C GLU A 193 5.42 -6.10 15.01
N GLU A 194 5.06 -6.62 13.85
CA GLU A 194 5.43 -6.10 12.54
C GLU A 194 4.43 -5.05 11.99
N LYS A 195 3.39 -4.71 12.79
CA LYS A 195 2.34 -3.76 12.38
C LYS A 195 2.93 -2.45 11.85
N ASP A 196 3.83 -1.83 12.62
CA ASP A 196 4.40 -0.51 12.26
C ASP A 196 5.19 -0.57 10.95
N VAL A 197 5.94 -1.64 10.76
CA VAL A 197 6.71 -1.84 9.52
C VAL A 197 5.76 -2.07 8.35
N MET A 198 4.76 -2.93 8.50
CA MET A 198 3.77 -3.21 7.46
C MET A 198 2.98 -1.97 7.05
N THR A 199 2.53 -1.18 8.02
CA THR A 199 1.81 0.07 7.72
C THR A 199 2.71 1.09 7.02
N LYS A 200 3.97 1.24 7.43
CA LYS A 200 4.94 2.10 6.74
C LYS A 200 5.21 1.66 5.30
N VAL A 201 5.31 0.35 5.04
CA VAL A 201 5.45 -0.17 3.66
C VAL A 201 4.25 0.25 2.82
N VAL A 202 3.03 0.05 3.33
CA VAL A 202 1.81 0.46 2.61
C VAL A 202 1.81 1.96 2.35
N VAL A 203 2.08 2.79 3.37
CA VAL A 203 2.13 4.26 3.23
C VAL A 203 3.13 4.67 2.15
N ASN A 204 4.35 4.11 2.17
CA ASN A 204 5.37 4.46 1.18
C ASN A 204 4.95 4.09 -0.25
N LEU A 205 4.24 2.98 -0.44
CA LEU A 205 3.76 2.55 -1.75
C LEU A 205 2.61 3.39 -2.31
N ILE A 206 1.81 4.02 -1.44
CA ILE A 206 0.67 4.84 -1.86
C ILE A 206 0.89 6.34 -1.70
N ASN A 207 2.04 6.77 -1.22
CA ASN A 207 2.35 8.19 -1.09
C ASN A 207 2.60 8.80 -2.47
N LYS A 208 1.78 9.78 -2.84
CA LYS A 208 1.88 10.48 -4.14
C LYS A 208 3.14 11.33 -4.28
N ASN A 209 3.72 11.71 -3.15
CA ASN A 209 4.84 12.63 -3.09
C ASN A 209 6.20 11.93 -3.05
N ASN A 210 6.17 10.58 -3.16
CA ASN A 210 7.37 9.77 -3.31
C ASN A 210 7.74 9.60 -4.79
#